data_7f7f4e0bedf0145b012f7cffbf4e5019
#
_entry.id   7f7f4e0bedf0145b012f7cffbf4e5019
#
_cell.length_a   1.000
_cell.length_b   1.000
_cell.length_c   1.000
_cell.angle_alpha   90.00
_cell.angle_beta   90.00
_cell.angle_gamma   90.00
#
_symmetry.space_group_name_H-M   'P 1'
#
loop_
_entity.id
_entity.type
_entity.pdbx_description
1 polymer ?
#
loop_
_entity_poly.entity_id
_entity_poly.type
_entity_poly.pdbx_seq_one_letter_code
_entity_poly.pdbx_strand_id
1 'polypeptide(L)'
;MKKWILAFALVYSSVYAQENKFVSYLKNNKTVLDLNGKTQWEQLKSDAEQNQFLILGESHGAQDAQLIDFSLLKYLNKTIGTQNYIAELDYAQSSCINEYLKNGNETILNNVFRYWVKNNAQWGNYDFYNKIIKIRALNRTLPKTKQITFSGIDKVQDFDLYFKLIDKFLGTKKNLLLDSLRLIVNDSYNDSEIIKISVFAKNYFEKIEKNRIEFEQLFGNQLPIFKYLIQNLSYSSTKKSGVNRPEAMFRNYKELYSILHFENKKLYGMWGYFHSHQIPVQFVGEDFASKLVSSDHPSAKKVISIVCLPIDSKYNVWDSKGATWIKQPFSYDDKTLLQIDGIENLKALTTNNSTTLFKINSLNSPFAKTGQLFNGTAPQGKLMGDFRRRDFAYQYVILMRNSDWLNPLPKTF
;
A
#
# COMPACT_ATOMS: atom_id res chain seq x y z
N MET A 1 -58.44 -4.24 7.92
CA MET A 1 -57.35 -3.88 8.82
C MET A 1 -56.41 -5.03 9.22
N LYS A 2 -56.89 -6.25 9.53
CA LYS A 2 -56.01 -7.39 9.94
C LYS A 2 -54.99 -7.86 8.89
N LYS A 3 -55.27 -7.77 7.58
CA LYS A 3 -54.34 -8.20 6.51
C LYS A 3 -53.13 -7.25 6.31
N TRP A 4 -53.27 -5.97 6.61
CA TRP A 4 -52.19 -4.99 6.50
C TRP A 4 -51.20 -5.06 7.68
N ILE A 5 -51.67 -5.45 8.85
CA ILE A 5 -50.80 -5.64 10.03
C ILE A 5 -49.85 -6.84 9.82
N LEU A 6 -50.33 -7.93 9.16
CA LEU A 6 -49.50 -9.09 8.86
C LEU A 6 -48.41 -8.77 7.82
N ALA A 7 -48.73 -7.95 6.80
CA ALA A 7 -47.75 -7.52 5.81
C ALA A 7 -46.65 -6.63 6.41
N PHE A 8 -47.00 -5.72 7.31
CA PHE A 8 -46.04 -4.88 8.00
C PHE A 8 -45.15 -5.69 8.97
N ALA A 9 -45.72 -6.65 9.70
CA ALA A 9 -44.93 -7.53 10.58
C ALA A 9 -43.96 -8.44 9.80
N LEU A 10 -44.34 -8.92 8.59
CA LEU A 10 -43.47 -9.71 7.73
C LEU A 10 -42.34 -8.88 7.12
N VAL A 11 -42.59 -7.62 6.76
CA VAL A 11 -41.53 -6.71 6.27
C VAL A 11 -40.53 -6.36 7.39
N TYR A 12 -41.03 -6.08 8.61
CA TYR A 12 -40.17 -5.83 9.77
C TYR A 12 -39.36 -7.07 10.16
N SER A 13 -39.94 -8.25 10.15
CA SER A 13 -39.23 -9.50 10.47
C SER A 13 -38.18 -9.85 9.38
N SER A 14 -38.39 -9.49 8.12
CA SER A 14 -37.41 -9.72 7.07
C SER A 14 -36.21 -8.77 7.16
N VAL A 15 -36.42 -7.51 7.58
CA VAL A 15 -35.33 -6.55 7.81
C VAL A 15 -34.49 -6.97 9.03
N TYR A 16 -35.10 -7.38 10.12
CA TYR A 16 -34.37 -7.91 11.29
C TYR A 16 -33.67 -9.23 11.01
N ALA A 17 -34.28 -10.12 10.21
CA ALA A 17 -33.63 -11.37 9.82
C ALA A 17 -32.39 -11.14 8.89
N GLN A 18 -32.40 -10.07 8.11
CA GLN A 18 -31.29 -9.73 7.23
C GLN A 18 -30.11 -9.12 8.01
N GLU A 19 -30.35 -8.25 9.00
CA GLU A 19 -29.32 -7.76 9.94
C GLU A 19 -28.70 -8.91 10.75
N ASN A 20 -29.53 -9.79 11.25
CA ASN A 20 -29.08 -10.97 12.04
C ASN A 20 -28.17 -11.90 11.24
N LYS A 21 -28.36 -12.00 9.92
CA LYS A 21 -27.56 -12.82 9.02
C LYS A 21 -26.10 -12.32 8.87
N PHE A 22 -25.89 -11.01 8.73
CA PHE A 22 -24.55 -10.43 8.66
C PHE A 22 -23.81 -10.57 9.98
N VAL A 23 -24.46 -10.21 11.09
CA VAL A 23 -23.89 -10.31 12.43
C VAL A 23 -23.57 -11.78 12.77
N SER A 24 -24.47 -12.72 12.49
CA SER A 24 -24.24 -14.15 12.72
C SER A 24 -23.05 -14.67 11.93
N TYR A 25 -22.93 -14.31 10.65
CA TYR A 25 -21.78 -14.67 9.83
C TYR A 25 -20.48 -14.11 10.38
N LEU A 26 -20.42 -12.79 10.66
CA LEU A 26 -19.23 -12.12 11.17
C LEU A 26 -18.79 -12.67 12.53
N LYS A 27 -19.73 -13.02 13.42
CA LYS A 27 -19.43 -13.64 14.72
C LYS A 27 -18.61 -14.93 14.58
N ASN A 28 -18.90 -15.72 13.55
CA ASN A 28 -18.22 -16.99 13.26
C ASN A 28 -16.94 -16.82 12.43
N ASN A 29 -16.71 -15.64 11.87
CA ASN A 29 -15.59 -15.34 10.95
C ASN A 29 -14.73 -14.19 11.46
N LYS A 30 -14.56 -14.03 12.77
CA LYS A 30 -13.73 -13.00 13.38
C LYS A 30 -12.64 -13.57 14.26
N THR A 31 -11.54 -12.80 14.37
CA THR A 31 -10.44 -13.03 15.30
C THR A 31 -10.03 -11.70 15.93
N VAL A 32 -10.02 -11.64 17.26
CA VAL A 32 -9.46 -10.46 17.98
C VAL A 32 -7.94 -10.53 17.92
N LEU A 33 -7.32 -9.43 17.51
CA LEU A 33 -5.87 -9.31 17.37
C LEU A 33 -5.28 -8.62 18.61
N ASP A 34 -4.37 -9.29 19.31
CA ASP A 34 -3.56 -8.68 20.36
C ASP A 34 -2.28 -8.11 19.74
N LEU A 35 -2.25 -6.80 19.45
CA LEU A 35 -1.12 -6.15 18.80
C LEU A 35 0.11 -6.00 19.69
N ASN A 36 -0.05 -6.09 21.03
CA ASN A 36 1.03 -5.99 22.01
C ASN A 36 1.53 -7.37 22.50
N GLY A 37 0.76 -8.42 22.27
CA GLY A 37 1.04 -9.78 22.70
C GLY A 37 1.28 -10.74 21.53
N LYS A 38 0.69 -11.94 21.65
CA LYS A 38 0.73 -12.96 20.61
C LYS A 38 -0.45 -12.78 19.66
N THR A 39 -0.26 -12.05 18.59
CA THR A 39 -1.28 -11.88 17.56
C THR A 39 -1.57 -13.20 16.84
N GLN A 40 -2.85 -13.49 16.65
CA GLN A 40 -3.32 -14.73 16.00
C GLN A 40 -3.78 -14.42 14.58
N TRP A 41 -3.01 -14.89 13.58
CA TRP A 41 -3.32 -14.72 12.15
C TRP A 41 -3.78 -16.01 11.49
N GLU A 42 -4.09 -17.06 12.26
CA GLU A 42 -4.38 -18.41 11.73
C GLU A 42 -5.56 -18.43 10.75
N GLN A 43 -6.55 -17.55 10.96
CA GLN A 43 -7.67 -17.40 10.04
C GLN A 43 -7.24 -17.02 8.61
N LEU A 44 -6.09 -16.34 8.45
CA LEU A 44 -5.56 -15.90 7.17
C LEU A 44 -4.67 -16.97 6.50
N LYS A 45 -4.20 -17.97 7.24
CA LYS A 45 -3.15 -18.91 6.81
C LYS A 45 -3.45 -19.58 5.47
N SER A 46 -4.59 -20.23 5.35
CA SER A 46 -4.95 -20.98 4.12
C SER A 46 -5.00 -20.07 2.90
N ASP A 47 -5.59 -18.87 3.02
CA ASP A 47 -5.66 -17.93 1.91
C ASP A 47 -4.28 -17.37 1.56
N ALA A 48 -3.41 -17.15 2.56
CA ALA A 48 -2.04 -16.70 2.35
C ALA A 48 -1.18 -17.77 1.64
N GLU A 49 -1.37 -19.04 1.97
CA GLU A 49 -0.71 -20.17 1.30
C GLU A 49 -1.12 -20.32 -0.16
N GLN A 50 -2.40 -20.11 -0.47
CA GLN A 50 -2.96 -20.27 -1.82
C GLN A 50 -2.70 -19.07 -2.74
N ASN A 51 -2.49 -17.89 -2.17
CA ASN A 51 -2.30 -16.67 -2.92
C ASN A 51 -0.83 -16.22 -2.94
N GLN A 52 -0.48 -15.40 -3.92
CA GLN A 52 0.89 -14.92 -4.10
C GLN A 52 1.12 -13.57 -3.43
N PHE A 53 0.17 -12.64 -3.55
CA PHE A 53 0.32 -11.27 -3.09
C PHE A 53 -0.78 -10.90 -2.10
N LEU A 54 -0.37 -10.56 -0.87
CA LEU A 54 -1.25 -10.00 0.14
C LEU A 54 -1.03 -8.49 0.22
N ILE A 55 -2.09 -7.72 0.08
CA ILE A 55 -2.09 -6.27 0.15
C ILE A 55 -2.89 -5.85 1.39
N LEU A 56 -2.24 -5.10 2.29
CA LEU A 56 -2.88 -4.45 3.43
C LEU A 56 -3.19 -3.01 3.06
N GLY A 57 -4.47 -2.65 2.99
CA GLY A 57 -4.92 -1.28 2.77
C GLY A 57 -5.12 -0.54 4.09
N GLU A 58 -4.55 0.65 4.23
CA GLU A 58 -4.69 1.45 5.44
C GLU A 58 -5.12 2.88 5.13
N SER A 59 -5.80 3.53 6.07
CA SER A 59 -6.02 4.97 6.03
C SER A 59 -4.85 5.66 6.71
N HIS A 60 -4.11 6.46 5.92
CA HIS A 60 -2.93 7.16 6.43
C HIS A 60 -3.27 7.95 7.69
N GLY A 61 -2.42 7.83 8.71
CA GLY A 61 -2.52 8.62 9.93
C GLY A 61 -2.93 7.87 11.19
N ALA A 62 -3.41 6.63 11.11
CA ALA A 62 -3.75 5.79 12.25
C ALA A 62 -2.57 4.91 12.71
N GLN A 63 -2.24 4.96 14.01
CA GLN A 63 -1.06 4.29 14.57
C GLN A 63 -1.13 2.76 14.46
N ASP A 64 -2.29 2.16 14.78
CA ASP A 64 -2.43 0.70 14.83
C ASP A 64 -2.15 0.04 13.49
N ALA A 65 -2.33 0.74 12.35
CA ALA A 65 -2.00 0.21 11.04
C ALA A 65 -0.52 -0.18 10.91
N GLN A 66 0.40 0.58 11.53
CA GLN A 66 1.84 0.26 11.52
C GLN A 66 2.18 -0.95 12.39
N LEU A 67 1.44 -1.14 13.50
CA LEU A 67 1.58 -2.32 14.37
C LEU A 67 1.02 -3.58 13.68
N ILE A 68 -0.13 -3.46 13.03
CA ILE A 68 -0.76 -4.53 12.24
C ILE A 68 0.18 -4.97 11.11
N ASP A 69 0.72 -4.02 10.36
CA ASP A 69 1.63 -4.28 9.24
C ASP A 69 2.86 -5.09 9.70
N PHE A 70 3.54 -4.64 10.74
CA PHE A 70 4.71 -5.38 11.27
C PHE A 70 4.34 -6.76 11.80
N SER A 71 3.23 -6.88 12.54
CA SER A 71 2.77 -8.16 13.10
C SER A 71 2.41 -9.16 11.99
N LEU A 72 1.68 -8.70 10.97
CA LEU A 72 1.29 -9.53 9.82
C LEU A 72 2.50 -9.93 8.98
N LEU A 73 3.41 -9.01 8.67
CA LEU A 73 4.65 -9.29 7.96
C LEU A 73 5.48 -10.37 8.68
N LYS A 74 5.66 -10.23 10.00
CA LYS A 74 6.38 -11.23 10.82
C LYS A 74 5.71 -12.59 10.78
N TYR A 75 4.38 -12.65 10.86
CA TYR A 75 3.63 -13.89 10.74
C TYR A 75 3.80 -14.55 9.36
N LEU A 76 3.62 -13.78 8.28
CA LEU A 76 3.74 -14.27 6.90
C LEU A 76 5.17 -14.74 6.59
N ASN A 77 6.19 -14.03 7.08
CA ASN A 77 7.58 -14.45 6.93
C ASN A 77 7.84 -15.81 7.60
N LYS A 78 7.33 -15.99 8.84
CA LYS A 78 7.50 -17.23 9.61
C LYS A 78 6.73 -18.40 9.01
N THR A 79 5.50 -18.19 8.53
CA THR A 79 4.56 -19.28 8.18
C THR A 79 4.62 -19.69 6.72
N ILE A 80 4.72 -18.72 5.82
CA ILE A 80 4.70 -18.95 4.37
C ILE A 80 5.96 -18.43 3.65
N GLY A 81 6.96 -17.95 4.39
CA GLY A 81 8.25 -17.54 3.84
C GLY A 81 8.22 -16.23 3.06
N THR A 82 7.30 -15.32 3.36
CA THR A 82 7.23 -14.00 2.71
C THR A 82 8.49 -13.18 3.03
N GLN A 83 9.23 -12.79 2.01
CA GLN A 83 10.46 -12.01 2.13
C GLN A 83 10.35 -10.67 1.39
N ASN A 84 9.46 -10.57 0.44
CA ASN A 84 9.39 -9.44 -0.48
C ASN A 84 8.26 -8.51 -0.05
N TYR A 85 8.65 -7.35 0.49
CA TYR A 85 7.75 -6.28 0.84
C TYR A 85 7.63 -5.32 -0.35
N ILE A 86 6.47 -5.32 -1.01
CA ILE A 86 6.18 -4.41 -2.12
C ILE A 86 5.62 -3.12 -1.52
N ALA A 87 6.36 -2.03 -1.68
CA ALA A 87 6.09 -0.79 -0.96
C ALA A 87 5.53 0.32 -1.85
N GLU A 88 4.66 1.15 -1.29
CA GLU A 88 4.18 2.41 -1.87
C GLU A 88 5.26 3.50 -1.72
N LEU A 89 6.45 3.18 -2.18
CA LEU A 89 7.65 4.01 -2.19
C LEU A 89 8.27 3.98 -3.58
N ASP A 90 9.12 4.95 -3.90
CA ASP A 90 9.95 4.79 -5.08
C ASP A 90 11.09 3.80 -4.84
N TYR A 91 11.74 3.39 -5.92
CA TYR A 91 12.78 2.36 -5.85
C TYR A 91 14.04 2.84 -5.11
N ALA A 92 14.38 4.13 -5.18
CA ALA A 92 15.56 4.65 -4.48
C ALA A 92 15.34 4.68 -2.96
N GLN A 93 14.15 5.09 -2.50
CA GLN A 93 13.77 5.04 -1.09
C GLN A 93 13.83 3.60 -0.57
N SER A 94 13.24 2.63 -1.29
CA SER A 94 13.28 1.22 -0.90
C SER A 94 14.70 0.63 -0.92
N SER A 95 15.55 1.07 -1.86
CA SER A 95 16.97 0.69 -1.92
C SER A 95 17.74 1.20 -0.70
N CYS A 96 17.50 2.44 -0.28
CA CYS A 96 18.08 2.99 0.96
C CYS A 96 17.61 2.23 2.21
N ILE A 97 16.32 1.89 2.30
CA ILE A 97 15.80 1.05 3.39
C ILE A 97 16.52 -0.31 3.40
N ASN A 98 16.66 -0.98 2.24
CA ASN A 98 17.38 -2.26 2.15
C ASN A 98 18.84 -2.15 2.57
N GLU A 99 19.51 -1.06 2.20
CA GLU A 99 20.90 -0.81 2.63
C GLU A 99 20.98 -0.64 4.15
N TYR A 100 20.06 0.10 4.77
CA TYR A 100 19.94 0.19 6.23
C TYR A 100 19.64 -1.17 6.87
N LEU A 101 18.70 -1.94 6.34
CA LEU A 101 18.38 -3.28 6.88
C LEU A 101 19.61 -4.19 6.89
N LYS A 102 20.49 -4.06 5.91
CA LYS A 102 21.73 -4.84 5.78
C LYS A 102 22.83 -4.37 6.75
N ASN A 103 23.15 -3.08 6.76
CA ASN A 103 24.34 -2.55 7.43
C ASN A 103 24.03 -1.81 8.75
N GLY A 104 22.78 -1.34 8.95
CA GLY A 104 22.36 -0.60 10.15
C GLY A 104 22.81 0.85 10.20
N ASN A 105 23.26 1.43 9.11
CA ASN A 105 23.63 2.83 9.04
C ASN A 105 22.38 3.72 9.08
N GLU A 106 22.09 4.28 10.25
CA GLU A 106 20.92 5.13 10.49
C GLU A 106 20.92 6.40 9.63
N THR A 107 22.08 6.92 9.24
CA THR A 107 22.16 8.09 8.36
C THR A 107 21.45 7.82 7.03
N ILE A 108 21.52 6.60 6.50
CA ILE A 108 20.85 6.21 5.25
C ILE A 108 19.34 6.21 5.45
N LEU A 109 18.86 5.62 6.55
CA LEU A 109 17.43 5.61 6.89
C LEU A 109 16.92 7.03 7.14
N ASN A 110 17.65 7.83 7.91
CA ASN A 110 17.29 9.21 8.22
C ASN A 110 17.14 10.07 6.96
N ASN A 111 17.96 9.85 5.93
CA ASN A 111 17.83 10.60 4.67
C ASN A 111 16.48 10.36 3.99
N VAL A 112 15.95 9.13 4.02
CA VAL A 112 14.61 8.81 3.50
C VAL A 112 13.54 9.56 4.31
N PHE A 113 13.61 9.51 5.63
CA PHE A 113 12.61 10.15 6.49
C PHE A 113 12.67 11.68 6.47
N ARG A 114 13.87 12.27 6.33
CA ARG A 114 14.02 13.73 6.14
C ARG A 114 13.27 14.27 4.95
N TYR A 115 13.25 13.54 3.85
CA TYR A 115 12.47 13.93 2.68
C TYR A 115 10.98 14.04 3.02
N TRP A 116 10.42 13.03 3.71
CA TRP A 116 9.01 13.04 4.11
C TRP A 116 8.69 14.12 5.13
N VAL A 117 9.57 14.35 6.11
CA VAL A 117 9.42 15.44 7.09
C VAL A 117 9.44 16.81 6.40
N LYS A 118 10.38 17.04 5.49
CA LYS A 118 10.51 18.28 4.71
C LYS A 118 9.24 18.56 3.89
N ASN A 119 8.66 17.53 3.30
CA ASN A 119 7.48 17.64 2.43
C ASN A 119 6.13 17.48 3.17
N ASN A 120 6.14 17.45 4.50
CA ASN A 120 4.93 17.25 5.32
C ASN A 120 4.14 16.00 4.91
N ALA A 121 4.83 14.94 4.52
CA ALA A 121 4.21 13.66 4.18
C ALA A 121 3.90 12.87 5.46
N GLN A 122 2.74 12.23 5.52
CA GLN A 122 2.33 11.41 6.68
C GLN A 122 3.28 10.26 6.97
N TRP A 123 4.09 9.83 6.00
CA TRP A 123 5.16 8.83 6.17
C TRP A 123 6.30 9.30 7.08
N GLY A 124 6.47 10.62 7.30
CA GLY A 124 7.46 11.22 8.20
C GLY A 124 7.07 11.09 9.67
N ASN A 125 6.93 9.87 10.20
CA ASN A 125 6.47 9.61 11.55
C ASN A 125 7.32 8.55 12.27
N TYR A 126 7.32 8.59 13.61
CA TYR A 126 8.05 7.66 14.47
C TYR A 126 7.56 6.21 14.33
N ASP A 127 6.28 5.99 14.10
CA ASP A 127 5.70 4.64 14.06
C ASP A 127 6.21 3.86 12.85
N PHE A 128 6.27 4.52 11.68
CA PHE A 128 6.89 3.92 10.49
C PHE A 128 8.41 3.78 10.65
N TYR A 129 9.09 4.80 11.18
CA TYR A 129 10.54 4.73 11.45
C TYR A 129 10.87 3.54 12.34
N ASN A 130 10.19 3.41 13.47
CA ASN A 130 10.35 2.31 14.42
C ASN A 130 9.98 0.95 13.81
N LYS A 131 9.01 0.89 12.90
CA LYS A 131 8.69 -0.34 12.17
C LYS A 131 9.89 -0.80 11.34
N ILE A 132 10.57 0.08 10.62
CA ILE A 132 11.77 -0.29 9.85
C ILE A 132 12.90 -0.79 10.80
N ILE A 133 13.09 -0.16 11.96
CA ILE A 133 14.02 -0.64 12.97
C ILE A 133 13.65 -2.05 13.46
N LYS A 134 12.38 -2.32 13.75
CA LYS A 134 11.88 -3.64 14.15
C LYS A 134 12.08 -4.69 13.05
N ILE A 135 11.87 -4.33 11.78
CA ILE A 135 12.14 -5.23 10.65
C ILE A 135 13.64 -5.56 10.56
N ARG A 136 14.53 -4.59 10.78
CA ARG A 136 15.96 -4.86 10.85
C ARG A 136 16.31 -5.81 12.00
N ALA A 137 15.76 -5.57 13.18
CA ALA A 137 15.96 -6.46 14.33
C ALA A 137 15.49 -7.89 14.02
N LEU A 138 14.33 -8.05 13.36
CA LEU A 138 13.84 -9.34 12.90
C LEU A 138 14.81 -9.96 11.87
N ASN A 139 15.24 -9.22 10.86
CA ASN A 139 16.18 -9.72 9.85
C ASN A 139 17.49 -10.26 10.44
N ARG A 140 17.97 -9.65 11.54
CA ARG A 140 19.18 -10.14 12.25
C ARG A 140 18.99 -11.53 12.89
N THR A 141 17.76 -11.93 13.15
CA THR A 141 17.43 -13.29 13.68
C THR A 141 17.17 -14.32 12.59
N LEU A 142 17.05 -13.88 11.33
CA LEU A 142 16.70 -14.72 10.20
C LEU A 142 17.94 -15.14 9.39
N PRO A 143 17.95 -16.36 8.82
CA PRO A 143 18.92 -16.72 7.79
C PRO A 143 18.85 -15.73 6.62
N LYS A 144 19.97 -15.48 5.95
CA LYS A 144 20.04 -14.55 4.79
C LYS A 144 18.96 -14.83 3.74
N THR A 145 18.64 -16.09 3.49
CA THR A 145 17.62 -16.55 2.54
C THR A 145 16.18 -16.32 2.99
N LYS A 146 15.96 -15.80 4.20
CA LYS A 146 14.63 -15.49 4.74
C LYS A 146 14.48 -14.03 5.15
N GLN A 147 15.52 -13.22 4.97
CA GLN A 147 15.49 -11.81 5.32
C GLN A 147 14.51 -11.03 4.44
N ILE A 148 13.81 -10.10 5.05
CA ILE A 148 12.83 -9.23 4.39
C ILE A 148 13.57 -8.15 3.61
N THR A 149 13.13 -7.91 2.37
CA THR A 149 13.62 -6.85 1.49
C THR A 149 12.45 -6.05 0.94
N PHE A 150 12.65 -4.78 0.67
CA PHE A 150 11.67 -3.85 0.13
C PHE A 150 11.87 -3.66 -1.37
N SER A 151 10.77 -3.57 -2.12
CA SER A 151 10.74 -3.17 -3.52
C SER A 151 9.71 -2.05 -3.68
N GLY A 152 10.19 -0.84 -3.86
CA GLY A 152 9.36 0.33 -4.12
C GLY A 152 8.90 0.34 -5.57
N ILE A 153 7.60 0.53 -5.80
CA ILE A 153 7.00 0.52 -7.14
C ILE A 153 6.30 1.83 -7.51
N ASP A 154 6.36 2.83 -6.64
CA ASP A 154 5.76 4.13 -6.93
C ASP A 154 6.59 4.93 -7.96
N LYS A 155 5.98 5.98 -8.46
CA LYS A 155 6.69 7.02 -9.22
C LYS A 155 7.80 7.61 -8.35
N VAL A 156 8.80 8.20 -9.00
CA VAL A 156 9.84 8.93 -8.29
C VAL A 156 9.22 9.97 -7.36
N GLN A 157 9.53 9.85 -6.08
CA GLN A 157 9.12 10.77 -5.02
C GLN A 157 10.30 11.67 -4.62
N ASP A 158 11.44 11.08 -4.29
CA ASP A 158 12.66 11.76 -3.88
C ASP A 158 13.70 11.75 -5.01
N PHE A 159 13.75 12.85 -5.77
CA PHE A 159 14.69 12.99 -6.90
C PHE A 159 16.14 12.96 -6.45
N ASP A 160 16.47 13.52 -5.29
CA ASP A 160 17.85 13.54 -4.78
C ASP A 160 18.37 12.12 -4.51
N LEU A 161 17.56 11.29 -3.82
CA LEU A 161 17.90 9.89 -3.60
C LEU A 161 17.90 9.10 -4.91
N TYR A 162 16.98 9.42 -5.81
CA TYR A 162 16.86 8.73 -7.08
C TYR A 162 18.08 8.96 -7.99
N PHE A 163 18.53 10.21 -8.10
CA PHE A 163 19.72 10.55 -8.85
C PHE A 163 21.00 9.98 -8.22
N LYS A 164 21.12 10.00 -6.90
CA LYS A 164 22.22 9.31 -6.20
C LYS A 164 22.25 7.82 -6.51
N LEU A 165 21.09 7.17 -6.61
CA LEU A 165 21.03 5.77 -7.00
C LEU A 165 21.47 5.59 -8.46
N ILE A 166 21.01 6.41 -9.39
CA ILE A 166 21.48 6.37 -10.80
C ILE A 166 22.97 6.59 -10.86
N ASP A 167 23.52 7.58 -10.14
CA ASP A 167 24.96 7.85 -10.11
C ASP A 167 25.77 6.65 -9.61
N LYS A 168 25.26 5.93 -8.59
CA LYS A 168 25.86 4.66 -8.13
C LYS A 168 25.95 3.61 -9.24
N PHE A 169 24.95 3.52 -10.13
CA PHE A 169 24.99 2.65 -11.31
C PHE A 169 26.01 3.13 -12.36
N LEU A 170 26.10 4.44 -12.56
CA LEU A 170 27.08 5.03 -13.48
C LEU A 170 28.52 4.79 -12.99
N GLY A 171 28.78 4.98 -11.70
CA GLY A 171 30.09 4.79 -11.09
C GLY A 171 31.21 5.47 -11.87
N THR A 172 32.32 4.78 -12.06
CA THR A 172 33.49 5.29 -12.82
C THR A 172 33.42 4.96 -14.32
N LYS A 173 32.33 4.42 -14.84
CA LYS A 173 32.17 4.05 -16.26
C LYS A 173 32.29 5.29 -17.13
N LYS A 174 33.22 5.27 -18.09
CA LYS A 174 33.43 6.36 -19.05
C LYS A 174 32.88 5.92 -20.41
N ASN A 175 31.86 6.63 -20.89
CA ASN A 175 31.27 6.39 -22.21
C ASN A 175 30.41 7.59 -22.59
N LEU A 176 30.52 8.07 -23.82
CA LEU A 176 29.76 9.21 -24.37
C LEU A 176 28.23 9.04 -24.25
N LEU A 177 27.77 7.78 -24.27
CA LEU A 177 26.34 7.51 -24.06
C LEU A 177 25.84 7.93 -22.66
N LEU A 178 26.74 7.96 -21.66
CA LEU A 178 26.39 8.28 -20.27
C LEU A 178 26.52 9.78 -19.94
N ASP A 179 27.24 10.57 -20.76
CA ASP A 179 27.58 11.96 -20.43
C ASP A 179 26.35 12.84 -20.22
N SER A 180 25.35 12.72 -21.11
CA SER A 180 24.09 13.48 -20.98
C SER A 180 23.31 13.11 -19.71
N LEU A 181 23.39 11.86 -19.26
CA LEU A 181 22.74 11.43 -18.01
C LEU A 181 23.50 11.95 -16.78
N ARG A 182 24.84 11.98 -16.83
CA ARG A 182 25.66 12.57 -15.75
C ARG A 182 25.38 14.05 -15.55
N LEU A 183 25.16 14.80 -16.62
CA LEU A 183 24.77 16.21 -16.51
C LEU A 183 23.45 16.36 -15.75
N ILE A 184 22.44 15.54 -16.07
CA ILE A 184 21.15 15.55 -15.40
C ILE A 184 21.28 15.14 -13.93
N VAL A 185 22.03 14.10 -13.62
CA VAL A 185 22.20 13.56 -12.26
C VAL A 185 22.91 14.55 -11.33
N ASN A 186 23.83 15.37 -11.86
CA ASN A 186 24.63 16.33 -11.09
C ASN A 186 23.98 17.72 -10.95
N ASP A 187 22.84 17.94 -11.58
CA ASP A 187 22.13 19.20 -11.47
C ASP A 187 21.16 19.19 -10.28
N SER A 188 20.90 20.35 -9.69
CA SER A 188 19.89 20.49 -8.62
C SER A 188 18.55 20.81 -9.24
N TYR A 189 17.58 19.90 -9.06
CA TYR A 189 16.26 20.02 -9.64
C TYR A 189 15.22 20.53 -8.65
N ASN A 190 14.30 21.32 -9.16
CA ASN A 190 13.10 21.76 -8.48
C ASN A 190 11.85 21.20 -9.20
N ASP A 191 10.68 21.33 -8.57
CA ASP A 191 9.42 20.78 -9.09
C ASP A 191 9.05 21.31 -10.49
N SER A 192 9.52 22.53 -10.88
CA SER A 192 9.27 23.08 -12.21
C SER A 192 10.01 22.34 -13.33
N GLU A 193 11.02 21.55 -12.99
CA GLU A 193 11.85 20.82 -13.96
C GLU A 193 11.43 19.37 -14.16
N ILE A 194 10.47 18.86 -13.37
CA ILE A 194 9.93 17.50 -13.51
C ILE A 194 9.51 17.18 -14.95
N ILE A 195 8.97 18.16 -15.66
CA ILE A 195 8.59 18.00 -17.08
C ILE A 195 9.83 17.73 -17.94
N LYS A 196 10.91 18.50 -17.76
CA LYS A 196 12.15 18.33 -18.52
C LYS A 196 12.79 16.98 -18.24
N ILE A 197 12.84 16.59 -16.95
CA ILE A 197 13.35 15.29 -16.51
C ILE A 197 12.57 14.14 -17.15
N SER A 198 11.24 14.21 -17.13
CA SER A 198 10.37 13.19 -17.72
C SER A 198 10.61 13.01 -19.22
N VAL A 199 10.72 14.11 -19.98
CA VAL A 199 11.01 14.08 -21.42
C VAL A 199 12.43 13.56 -21.68
N PHE A 200 13.40 14.05 -20.94
CA PHE A 200 14.80 13.55 -21.04
C PHE A 200 14.85 12.04 -20.81
N ALA A 201 14.26 11.55 -19.71
CA ALA A 201 14.30 10.13 -19.37
C ALA A 201 13.62 9.26 -20.43
N LYS A 202 12.51 9.72 -21.03
CA LYS A 202 11.88 9.03 -22.17
C LYS A 202 12.83 8.89 -23.34
N ASN A 203 13.44 9.99 -23.78
CA ASN A 203 14.39 10.00 -24.91
C ASN A 203 15.63 9.16 -24.57
N TYR A 204 16.08 9.20 -23.32
CA TYR A 204 17.22 8.42 -22.87
C TYR A 204 16.93 6.91 -22.83
N PHE A 205 15.72 6.52 -22.46
CA PHE A 205 15.26 5.12 -22.54
C PHE A 205 15.29 4.62 -23.98
N GLU A 206 14.81 5.41 -24.95
CA GLU A 206 14.90 5.08 -26.37
C GLU A 206 16.37 4.98 -26.85
N LYS A 207 17.27 5.84 -26.33
CA LYS A 207 18.70 5.75 -26.59
C LYS A 207 19.32 4.43 -26.09
N ILE A 208 18.90 3.96 -24.90
CA ILE A 208 19.31 2.66 -24.36
C ILE A 208 18.89 1.53 -25.32
N GLU A 209 17.63 1.54 -25.77
CA GLU A 209 17.14 0.50 -26.70
C GLU A 209 17.89 0.50 -28.04
N LYS A 210 18.17 1.67 -28.60
CA LYS A 210 18.93 1.79 -29.86
C LYS A 210 20.38 1.33 -29.75
N ASN A 211 20.99 1.46 -28.57
CA ASN A 211 22.41 1.11 -28.33
C ASN A 211 22.53 -0.07 -27.34
N ARG A 212 21.58 -1.00 -27.40
CA ARG A 212 21.40 -2.07 -26.42
C ARG A 212 22.68 -2.87 -26.15
N ILE A 213 23.40 -3.26 -27.20
CA ILE A 213 24.64 -4.06 -27.08
C ILE A 213 25.70 -3.32 -26.25
N GLU A 214 25.87 -2.02 -26.48
CA GLU A 214 26.85 -1.20 -25.77
C GLU A 214 26.43 -1.02 -24.29
N PHE A 215 25.11 -0.81 -24.01
CA PHE A 215 24.62 -0.77 -22.65
C PHE A 215 24.72 -2.12 -21.92
N GLU A 216 24.55 -3.25 -22.62
CA GLU A 216 24.79 -4.59 -22.06
C GLU A 216 26.28 -4.77 -21.67
N GLN A 217 27.22 -4.27 -22.47
CA GLN A 217 28.64 -4.29 -22.13
C GLN A 217 28.95 -3.39 -20.92
N LEU A 218 28.31 -2.22 -20.81
CA LEU A 218 28.53 -1.28 -19.72
C LEU A 218 27.94 -1.73 -18.37
N PHE A 219 26.77 -2.35 -18.39
CA PHE A 219 26.00 -2.63 -17.17
C PHE A 219 25.85 -4.12 -16.85
N GLY A 220 26.06 -5.01 -17.83
CA GLY A 220 25.88 -6.45 -17.64
C GLY A 220 24.56 -6.81 -16.99
N ASN A 221 24.60 -7.61 -15.94
CA ASN A 221 23.41 -8.04 -15.19
C ASN A 221 22.67 -6.90 -14.48
N GLN A 222 23.24 -5.70 -14.41
CA GLN A 222 22.60 -4.52 -13.83
C GLN A 222 21.73 -3.75 -14.84
N LEU A 223 21.84 -4.05 -16.13
CA LEU A 223 21.11 -3.32 -17.18
C LEU A 223 19.58 -3.33 -16.98
N PRO A 224 18.93 -4.45 -16.62
CA PRO A 224 17.48 -4.46 -16.42
C PRO A 224 17.03 -3.46 -15.34
N ILE A 225 17.69 -3.42 -14.20
CA ILE A 225 17.38 -2.45 -13.14
C ILE A 225 17.70 -1.02 -13.60
N PHE A 226 18.82 -0.80 -14.27
CA PHE A 226 19.16 0.52 -14.80
C PHE A 226 18.11 1.03 -15.80
N LYS A 227 17.65 0.20 -16.72
CA LYS A 227 16.55 0.52 -17.63
C LYS A 227 15.27 0.86 -16.90
N TYR A 228 14.90 0.04 -15.90
CA TYR A 228 13.75 0.29 -15.05
C TYR A 228 13.83 1.67 -14.37
N LEU A 229 14.98 2.05 -13.82
CA LEU A 229 15.17 3.37 -13.20
C LEU A 229 14.91 4.51 -14.19
N ILE A 230 15.46 4.42 -15.40
CA ILE A 230 15.25 5.44 -16.44
C ILE A 230 13.77 5.47 -16.89
N GLN A 231 13.15 4.32 -17.04
CA GLN A 231 11.73 4.23 -17.42
C GLN A 231 10.82 4.84 -16.35
N ASN A 232 11.03 4.50 -15.07
CA ASN A 232 10.23 5.09 -13.99
C ASN A 232 10.44 6.61 -13.88
N LEU A 233 11.67 7.09 -14.10
CA LEU A 233 11.96 8.53 -14.18
C LEU A 233 11.14 9.21 -15.29
N SER A 234 10.89 8.54 -16.42
CA SER A 234 10.04 9.06 -17.49
C SER A 234 8.57 9.26 -17.10
N TYR A 235 8.09 8.55 -16.07
CA TYR A 235 6.73 8.68 -15.54
C TYR A 235 6.55 9.86 -14.59
N SER A 236 7.60 10.59 -14.24
CA SER A 236 7.57 11.69 -13.25
C SER A 236 6.53 12.74 -13.60
N SER A 237 6.35 13.11 -14.88
CA SER A 237 5.30 14.01 -15.34
C SER A 237 4.16 13.27 -16.03
N THR A 238 3.00 13.16 -15.40
CA THR A 238 1.80 12.59 -16.03
C THR A 238 1.40 13.32 -17.31
N LYS A 239 1.53 14.67 -17.35
CA LYS A 239 1.21 15.49 -18.53
C LYS A 239 2.05 15.11 -19.76
N LYS A 240 3.31 14.69 -19.58
CA LYS A 240 4.23 14.35 -20.67
C LYS A 240 4.26 12.86 -20.98
N SER A 241 4.18 12.00 -19.95
CA SER A 241 4.19 10.56 -20.13
C SER A 241 2.84 9.98 -20.52
N GLY A 242 1.73 10.65 -20.19
CA GLY A 242 0.38 10.09 -20.24
C GLY A 242 0.11 9.03 -19.17
N VAL A 243 1.10 8.76 -18.27
CA VAL A 243 1.05 7.70 -17.25
C VAL A 243 0.70 8.32 -15.90
N ASN A 244 -0.50 8.07 -15.40
CA ASN A 244 -0.91 8.48 -14.05
C ASN A 244 -0.23 7.60 -12.99
N ARG A 245 -0.38 7.95 -11.69
CA ARG A 245 0.28 7.24 -10.60
C ARG A 245 -0.13 5.76 -10.50
N PRO A 246 -1.42 5.38 -10.50
CA PRO A 246 -1.82 3.97 -10.48
C PRO A 246 -1.28 3.15 -11.66
N GLU A 247 -1.26 3.74 -12.84
CA GLU A 247 -0.69 3.09 -14.03
C GLU A 247 0.83 2.94 -13.94
N ALA A 248 1.53 3.94 -13.39
CA ALA A 248 2.97 3.86 -13.17
C ALA A 248 3.31 2.75 -12.15
N MET A 249 2.58 2.69 -11.03
CA MET A 249 2.76 1.65 -10.02
C MET A 249 2.54 0.24 -10.62
N PHE A 250 1.51 0.06 -11.42
CA PHE A 250 1.24 -1.22 -12.08
C PHE A 250 2.34 -1.61 -13.09
N ARG A 251 2.82 -0.65 -13.91
CA ARG A 251 3.95 -0.90 -14.84
C ARG A 251 5.23 -1.23 -14.09
N ASN A 252 5.54 -0.46 -13.05
CA ASN A 252 6.71 -0.68 -12.20
C ASN A 252 6.66 -2.06 -11.53
N TYR A 253 5.49 -2.46 -11.03
CA TYR A 253 5.31 -3.80 -10.48
C TYR A 253 5.61 -4.90 -11.51
N LYS A 254 5.06 -4.79 -12.73
CA LYS A 254 5.29 -5.79 -13.79
C LYS A 254 6.78 -5.91 -14.15
N GLU A 255 7.46 -4.78 -14.31
CA GLU A 255 8.89 -4.77 -14.62
C GLU A 255 9.71 -5.40 -13.48
N LEU A 256 9.50 -4.97 -12.24
CA LEU A 256 10.20 -5.53 -11.09
C LEU A 256 9.85 -7.00 -10.83
N TYR A 257 8.62 -7.42 -11.13
CA TYR A 257 8.22 -8.82 -11.02
C TYR A 257 9.12 -9.72 -11.87
N SER A 258 9.39 -9.33 -13.11
CA SER A 258 10.29 -10.05 -14.02
C SER A 258 11.74 -9.92 -13.59
N ILE A 259 12.24 -8.70 -13.33
CA ILE A 259 13.64 -8.42 -12.99
C ILE A 259 14.08 -9.12 -11.70
N LEU A 260 13.20 -9.16 -10.69
CA LEU A 260 13.48 -9.72 -9.35
C LEU A 260 12.99 -11.16 -9.20
N HIS A 261 12.48 -11.77 -10.27
CA HIS A 261 12.01 -13.17 -10.33
C HIS A 261 10.99 -13.47 -9.23
N PHE A 262 9.85 -12.77 -9.25
CA PHE A 262 8.79 -12.92 -8.25
C PHE A 262 7.83 -14.08 -8.52
N GLU A 263 7.97 -14.84 -9.61
CA GLU A 263 7.05 -15.85 -10.11
C GLU A 263 6.65 -16.88 -9.04
N ASN A 264 7.62 -17.30 -8.22
CA ASN A 264 7.43 -18.30 -7.16
C ASN A 264 7.62 -17.73 -5.74
N LYS A 265 7.54 -16.40 -5.59
CA LYS A 265 7.74 -15.75 -4.30
C LYS A 265 6.41 -15.28 -3.72
N LYS A 266 6.33 -15.32 -2.39
CA LYS A 266 5.25 -14.68 -1.63
C LYS A 266 5.55 -13.21 -1.45
N LEU A 267 4.56 -12.37 -1.78
CA LEU A 267 4.65 -10.92 -1.76
C LEU A 267 3.70 -10.37 -0.70
N TYR A 268 4.09 -9.31 -0.05
CA TYR A 268 3.27 -8.58 0.90
C TYR A 268 3.58 -7.09 0.84
N GLY A 269 2.62 -6.22 1.15
CA GLY A 269 2.85 -4.79 1.32
C GLY A 269 1.66 -4.09 1.95
N MET A 270 1.93 -3.01 2.69
CA MET A 270 0.92 -2.08 3.18
C MET A 270 0.89 -0.83 2.31
N TRP A 271 -0.32 -0.38 1.96
CA TRP A 271 -0.57 0.67 0.98
C TRP A 271 -1.77 1.52 1.41
N GLY A 272 -1.92 2.68 0.83
CA GLY A 272 -3.12 3.48 1.02
C GLY A 272 -4.40 2.71 0.66
N TYR A 273 -5.46 2.98 1.40
CA TYR A 273 -6.74 2.27 1.36
C TYR A 273 -7.25 1.98 -0.07
N PHE A 274 -7.26 2.99 -0.95
CA PHE A 274 -7.79 2.83 -2.30
C PHE A 274 -6.90 1.97 -3.20
N HIS A 275 -5.58 1.96 -3.01
CA HIS A 275 -4.67 1.12 -3.79
C HIS A 275 -4.88 -0.38 -3.58
N SER A 276 -5.52 -0.78 -2.46
CA SER A 276 -5.80 -2.17 -2.10
C SER A 276 -7.11 -2.72 -2.65
N HIS A 277 -7.99 -1.87 -3.22
CA HIS A 277 -9.28 -2.30 -3.75
C HIS A 277 -9.13 -3.07 -5.06
N GLN A 278 -9.67 -4.29 -5.10
CA GLN A 278 -9.65 -5.15 -6.29
C GLN A 278 -10.72 -4.79 -7.33
N ILE A 279 -11.58 -3.84 -7.00
CA ILE A 279 -12.56 -3.26 -7.94
C ILE A 279 -12.35 -1.75 -8.03
N PRO A 280 -12.66 -1.12 -9.17
CA PRO A 280 -12.58 0.33 -9.28
C PRO A 280 -13.50 1.03 -8.29
N VAL A 281 -13.00 2.08 -7.65
CA VAL A 281 -13.79 2.96 -6.78
C VAL A 281 -14.37 4.10 -7.61
N GLN A 282 -15.66 4.36 -7.53
CA GLN A 282 -16.39 5.23 -8.46
C GLN A 282 -15.75 6.62 -8.65
N PHE A 283 -15.25 7.26 -7.60
CA PHE A 283 -14.66 8.60 -7.68
C PHE A 283 -13.12 8.60 -7.78
N VAL A 284 -12.47 7.44 -7.62
CA VAL A 284 -11.02 7.27 -7.74
C VAL A 284 -10.66 6.64 -9.10
N GLY A 285 -11.54 5.75 -9.60
CA GLY A 285 -11.30 4.95 -10.78
C GLY A 285 -10.53 3.66 -10.47
N GLU A 286 -9.88 3.10 -11.48
CA GLU A 286 -8.99 1.94 -11.32
C GLU A 286 -7.70 2.36 -10.64
N ASP A 287 -7.34 1.61 -9.60
CA ASP A 287 -6.09 1.78 -8.88
C ASP A 287 -5.25 0.51 -8.93
N PHE A 288 -4.15 0.43 -8.21
CA PHE A 288 -3.16 -0.63 -8.36
C PHE A 288 -3.75 -2.05 -8.29
N ALA A 289 -4.45 -2.39 -7.20
CA ALA A 289 -4.99 -3.75 -7.03
C ALA A 289 -6.07 -4.07 -8.07
N SER A 290 -6.96 -3.12 -8.41
CA SER A 290 -7.98 -3.33 -9.45
C SER A 290 -7.36 -3.50 -10.83
N LYS A 291 -6.31 -2.73 -11.17
CA LYS A 291 -5.55 -2.91 -12.41
C LYS A 291 -4.86 -4.28 -12.46
N LEU A 292 -4.25 -4.69 -11.35
CA LEU A 292 -3.57 -5.97 -11.27
C LEU A 292 -4.54 -7.13 -11.48
N VAL A 293 -5.66 -7.18 -10.76
CA VAL A 293 -6.60 -8.31 -10.84
C VAL A 293 -7.38 -8.36 -12.14
N SER A 294 -7.55 -7.23 -12.84
CA SER A 294 -8.21 -7.16 -14.15
C SER A 294 -7.27 -7.46 -15.33
N SER A 295 -5.96 -7.57 -15.08
CA SER A 295 -4.95 -7.81 -16.10
C SER A 295 -4.75 -9.32 -16.39
N ASP A 296 -3.92 -9.61 -17.40
CA ASP A 296 -3.41 -10.93 -17.74
C ASP A 296 -2.16 -11.34 -16.95
N HIS A 297 -1.73 -10.53 -15.96
CA HIS A 297 -0.52 -10.78 -15.19
C HIS A 297 -0.61 -12.10 -14.39
N PRO A 298 0.47 -12.90 -14.27
CA PRO A 298 0.45 -14.19 -13.58
C PRO A 298 -0.04 -14.18 -12.13
N SER A 299 0.12 -13.05 -11.43
CA SER A 299 -0.37 -12.87 -10.06
C SER A 299 -1.82 -12.33 -9.97
N ALA A 300 -2.46 -11.97 -11.09
CA ALA A 300 -3.79 -11.32 -11.10
C ALA A 300 -4.87 -12.10 -10.32
N LYS A 301 -4.88 -13.43 -10.44
CA LYS A 301 -5.85 -14.31 -9.76
C LYS A 301 -5.35 -14.81 -8.38
N LYS A 302 -4.24 -14.28 -7.89
CA LYS A 302 -3.57 -14.73 -6.66
C LYS A 302 -3.33 -13.57 -5.71
N VAL A 303 -4.30 -12.65 -5.61
CA VAL A 303 -4.24 -11.45 -4.76
C VAL A 303 -5.27 -11.58 -3.64
N ILE A 304 -4.84 -11.29 -2.42
CA ILE A 304 -5.69 -11.07 -1.25
C ILE A 304 -5.54 -9.64 -0.80
N SER A 305 -6.66 -8.94 -0.67
CA SER A 305 -6.72 -7.61 -0.08
C SER A 305 -7.35 -7.66 1.30
N ILE A 306 -6.70 -6.98 2.24
CA ILE A 306 -7.11 -6.77 3.62
C ILE A 306 -7.21 -5.27 3.82
N VAL A 307 -8.26 -4.75 4.40
CA VAL A 307 -8.38 -3.31 4.66
C VAL A 307 -8.51 -3.01 6.14
N CYS A 308 -7.82 -1.98 6.60
CA CYS A 308 -7.93 -1.43 7.95
C CYS A 308 -8.97 -0.31 7.97
N LEU A 309 -9.99 -0.48 8.80
CA LEU A 309 -11.06 0.49 9.00
C LEU A 309 -11.00 1.05 10.42
N PRO A 310 -10.46 2.27 10.63
CA PRO A 310 -10.49 2.94 11.92
C PRO A 310 -11.91 3.43 12.28
N ILE A 311 -12.33 3.15 13.51
CA ILE A 311 -13.58 3.62 14.12
C ILE A 311 -13.27 4.28 15.46
N ASP A 312 -13.93 5.40 15.76
CA ASP A 312 -13.70 6.20 16.97
C ASP A 312 -12.20 6.54 17.17
N SER A 313 -11.46 6.65 16.08
CA SER A 313 -9.99 6.75 16.06
C SER A 313 -9.51 8.18 15.87
N LYS A 314 -8.20 8.36 15.82
CA LYS A 314 -7.56 9.64 15.56
C LYS A 314 -6.53 9.46 14.45
N TYR A 315 -6.29 10.54 13.70
CA TYR A 315 -5.27 10.56 12.66
C TYR A 315 -4.55 11.91 12.63
N ASN A 316 -3.39 11.97 12.01
CA ASN A 316 -2.64 13.20 11.84
C ASN A 316 -3.03 13.91 10.54
N VAL A 317 -3.27 15.21 10.66
CA VAL A 317 -3.52 16.11 9.55
C VAL A 317 -2.51 17.23 9.57
N TRP A 318 -1.98 17.60 8.40
CA TRP A 318 -1.13 18.76 8.28
C TRP A 318 -1.97 20.04 8.28
N ASP A 319 -1.81 20.86 9.31
CA ASP A 319 -2.36 22.21 9.35
C ASP A 319 -1.41 23.19 8.67
N SER A 320 -1.75 23.59 7.44
CA SER A 320 -0.92 24.54 6.67
C SER A 320 -0.86 25.94 7.29
N LYS A 321 -1.86 26.35 8.07
CA LYS A 321 -1.89 27.66 8.74
C LYS A 321 -0.95 27.70 9.94
N GLY A 322 -1.00 26.67 10.76
CA GLY A 322 -0.11 26.51 11.92
C GLY A 322 1.25 25.91 11.58
N ALA A 323 1.47 25.47 10.33
CA ALA A 323 2.66 24.76 9.88
C ALA A 323 3.06 23.60 10.80
N THR A 324 2.07 22.83 11.27
CA THR A 324 2.24 21.76 12.24
C THR A 324 1.29 20.59 11.96
N TRP A 325 1.61 19.43 12.50
CA TRP A 325 0.70 18.29 12.53
C TRP A 325 -0.28 18.44 13.69
N ILE A 326 -1.56 18.22 13.40
CA ILE A 326 -2.63 18.24 14.38
C ILE A 326 -3.33 16.88 14.43
N LYS A 327 -3.78 16.51 15.61
CA LYS A 327 -4.56 15.32 15.89
C LYS A 327 -6.03 15.62 15.65
N GLN A 328 -6.68 14.87 14.77
CA GLN A 328 -8.11 14.99 14.49
C GLN A 328 -8.84 13.66 14.67
N PRO A 329 -10.14 13.68 15.05
CA PRO A 329 -10.98 12.48 15.01
C PRO A 329 -11.09 11.92 13.59
N PHE A 330 -11.15 10.58 13.49
CA PHE A 330 -11.39 9.87 12.24
C PHE A 330 -12.18 8.57 12.47
N SER A 331 -13.26 8.41 11.71
CA SER A 331 -14.11 7.23 11.83
C SER A 331 -14.83 6.92 10.53
N TYR A 332 -14.81 5.66 10.10
CA TYR A 332 -15.53 5.21 8.89
C TYR A 332 -17.04 5.03 9.08
N ASP A 333 -17.58 5.33 10.25
CA ASP A 333 -19.01 5.49 10.51
C ASP A 333 -19.44 6.96 10.59
N ASP A 334 -18.53 7.90 10.32
CA ASP A 334 -18.80 9.34 10.31
C ASP A 334 -19.23 9.80 8.91
N LYS A 335 -20.49 10.24 8.80
CA LYS A 335 -21.07 10.77 7.56
C LYS A 335 -20.35 12.00 7.00
N THR A 336 -19.60 12.72 7.83
CA THR A 336 -18.89 13.93 7.41
C THR A 336 -17.57 13.62 6.68
N LEU A 337 -17.04 12.39 6.82
CA LEU A 337 -15.78 11.95 6.23
C LEU A 337 -16.01 10.89 5.14
N LEU A 338 -16.29 9.67 5.56
CA LEU A 338 -16.61 8.54 4.69
C LEU A 338 -17.34 7.48 5.48
N GLN A 339 -18.63 7.37 5.27
CA GLN A 339 -19.43 6.31 5.89
C GLN A 339 -19.41 5.06 5.01
N ILE A 340 -18.98 3.93 5.57
CA ILE A 340 -19.03 2.63 4.90
C ILE A 340 -20.34 1.91 5.29
N ASP A 341 -21.09 1.45 4.28
CA ASP A 341 -22.35 0.74 4.48
C ASP A 341 -22.12 -0.57 5.24
N GLY A 342 -22.90 -0.80 6.29
CA GLY A 342 -22.83 -2.01 7.10
C GLY A 342 -21.69 -2.07 8.10
N ILE A 343 -20.92 -1.00 8.28
CA ILE A 343 -19.84 -0.91 9.28
C ILE A 343 -20.37 -1.17 10.71
N GLU A 344 -21.65 -0.86 10.97
CA GLU A 344 -22.32 -1.08 12.24
C GLU A 344 -22.35 -2.56 12.65
N ASN A 345 -22.45 -3.47 11.68
CA ASN A 345 -22.41 -4.91 11.95
C ASN A 345 -21.05 -5.35 12.50
N LEU A 346 -19.96 -4.76 12.03
CA LEU A 346 -18.62 -4.99 12.56
C LEU A 346 -18.47 -4.35 13.95
N LYS A 347 -18.93 -3.11 14.09
CA LYS A 347 -18.89 -2.34 15.34
C LYS A 347 -19.61 -3.05 16.48
N ALA A 348 -20.78 -3.62 16.22
CA ALA A 348 -21.59 -4.37 17.20
C ALA A 348 -20.87 -5.63 17.75
N LEU A 349 -19.88 -6.15 17.04
CA LEU A 349 -19.14 -7.36 17.42
C LEU A 349 -17.75 -7.09 18.03
N THR A 350 -17.42 -5.81 18.24
CA THR A 350 -16.12 -5.38 18.76
C THR A 350 -16.30 -4.57 20.04
N THR A 351 -15.26 -4.55 20.87
CA THR A 351 -15.18 -3.71 22.06
C THR A 351 -14.32 -2.48 21.81
N ASN A 352 -14.44 -1.46 22.63
CA ASN A 352 -13.53 -0.32 22.59
C ASN A 352 -12.08 -0.77 22.82
N ASN A 353 -11.14 -0.08 22.16
CA ASN A 353 -9.70 -0.40 22.19
C ASN A 353 -9.36 -1.81 21.66
N SER A 354 -10.19 -2.38 20.79
CA SER A 354 -9.92 -3.67 20.16
C SER A 354 -9.57 -3.52 18.68
N THR A 355 -8.70 -4.41 18.23
CA THR A 355 -8.43 -4.62 16.80
C THR A 355 -8.95 -6.00 16.44
N THR A 356 -9.84 -6.09 15.45
CA THR A 356 -10.50 -7.35 15.10
C THR A 356 -10.44 -7.60 13.60
N LEU A 357 -9.92 -8.76 13.22
CA LEU A 357 -9.92 -9.27 11.84
C LEU A 357 -11.25 -9.97 11.56
N PHE A 358 -11.87 -9.66 10.43
CA PHE A 358 -13.05 -10.32 9.89
C PHE A 358 -12.76 -10.86 8.51
N LYS A 359 -13.04 -12.16 8.28
CA LYS A 359 -13.07 -12.75 6.94
C LYS A 359 -14.46 -12.56 6.34
N ILE A 360 -14.54 -11.89 5.18
CA ILE A 360 -15.84 -11.53 4.58
C ILE A 360 -16.18 -12.32 3.31
N ASN A 361 -15.24 -13.13 2.80
CA ASN A 361 -15.39 -13.89 1.55
C ASN A 361 -15.50 -15.41 1.73
N SER A 362 -15.81 -15.92 2.93
CA SER A 362 -15.99 -17.37 3.12
C SER A 362 -17.18 -17.91 2.32
N LEU A 363 -17.21 -19.21 2.12
CA LEU A 363 -18.34 -19.89 1.50
C LEU A 363 -19.67 -19.48 2.19
N ASN A 364 -20.69 -19.16 1.41
CA ASN A 364 -21.99 -18.68 1.88
C ASN A 364 -21.95 -17.29 2.57
N SER A 365 -20.93 -16.49 2.29
CA SER A 365 -20.88 -15.12 2.80
C SER A 365 -22.11 -14.31 2.36
N PRO A 366 -22.81 -13.64 3.27
CA PRO A 366 -23.91 -12.77 2.92
C PRO A 366 -23.44 -11.50 2.21
N PHE A 367 -22.15 -11.17 2.24
CA PHE A 367 -21.56 -9.99 1.59
C PHE A 367 -21.35 -10.19 0.09
N ALA A 368 -21.34 -11.42 -0.43
CA ALA A 368 -21.09 -11.74 -1.83
C ALA A 368 -22.09 -11.14 -2.85
N LYS A 369 -23.25 -10.67 -2.38
CA LYS A 369 -24.36 -10.18 -3.24
C LYS A 369 -24.92 -8.84 -2.78
N THR A 370 -24.18 -8.13 -1.95
CA THR A 370 -24.63 -6.86 -1.36
C THR A 370 -23.52 -5.82 -1.49
N GLY A 371 -23.89 -4.55 -1.45
CA GLY A 371 -22.91 -3.45 -1.36
C GLY A 371 -22.35 -3.23 0.03
N GLN A 372 -22.79 -4.00 1.04
CA GLN A 372 -22.34 -3.81 2.42
C GLN A 372 -20.85 -4.05 2.54
N LEU A 373 -20.17 -3.18 3.28
CA LEU A 373 -18.72 -3.05 3.44
C LEU A 373 -17.95 -2.60 2.19
N PHE A 374 -18.55 -2.63 0.99
CA PHE A 374 -17.88 -2.22 -0.25
C PHE A 374 -18.39 -0.87 -0.78
N ASN A 375 -19.60 -0.51 -0.39
CA ASN A 375 -20.17 0.79 -0.71
C ASN A 375 -19.99 1.72 0.48
N GLY A 376 -20.07 3.00 0.20
CA GLY A 376 -20.02 4.02 1.20
C GLY A 376 -20.35 5.39 0.58
N THR A 377 -20.55 6.36 1.44
CA THR A 377 -20.84 7.73 1.05
C THR A 377 -19.74 8.64 1.56
N ALA A 378 -19.01 9.25 0.64
CA ALA A 378 -18.05 10.30 0.92
C ALA A 378 -18.78 11.65 1.12
N PRO A 379 -18.10 12.69 1.66
CA PRO A 379 -18.67 14.03 1.77
C PRO A 379 -19.26 14.51 0.45
N GLN A 380 -20.32 15.28 0.50
CA GLN A 380 -21.05 15.80 -0.66
C GLN A 380 -21.83 14.72 -1.46
N GLY A 381 -22.12 13.56 -0.85
CA GLY A 381 -22.92 12.51 -1.49
C GLY A 381 -22.20 11.71 -2.55
N LYS A 382 -20.85 11.81 -2.65
CA LYS A 382 -20.07 10.96 -3.56
C LYS A 382 -20.12 9.51 -3.10
N LEU A 383 -20.58 8.63 -3.97
CA LEU A 383 -20.65 7.20 -3.67
C LEU A 383 -19.29 6.54 -3.88
N MET A 384 -18.91 5.67 -2.94
CA MET A 384 -17.81 4.74 -3.08
C MET A 384 -18.38 3.38 -3.47
N GLY A 385 -17.80 2.77 -4.50
CA GLY A 385 -18.22 1.45 -4.98
C GLY A 385 -19.26 1.48 -6.11
N ASP A 386 -19.41 0.35 -6.79
CA ASP A 386 -20.46 0.12 -7.79
C ASP A 386 -21.47 -0.88 -7.22
N PHE A 387 -22.67 -0.41 -6.90
CA PHE A 387 -23.78 -1.22 -6.37
C PHE A 387 -24.19 -2.41 -7.25
N ARG A 388 -23.72 -2.46 -8.49
CA ARG A 388 -24.05 -3.51 -9.47
C ARG A 388 -23.02 -4.63 -9.49
N ARG A 389 -21.81 -4.47 -8.91
CA ARG A 389 -20.78 -5.51 -8.90
C ARG A 389 -21.03 -6.50 -7.77
N ARG A 390 -20.78 -7.78 -8.09
CA ARG A 390 -20.90 -8.92 -7.16
C ARG A 390 -19.56 -9.40 -6.62
N ASP A 391 -18.46 -8.75 -7.04
CA ASP A 391 -17.10 -9.15 -6.68
C ASP A 391 -16.67 -8.46 -5.38
N PHE A 392 -15.87 -9.14 -4.59
CA PHE A 392 -15.30 -8.58 -3.37
C PHE A 392 -14.20 -7.56 -3.72
N ALA A 393 -14.31 -6.34 -3.19
CA ALA A 393 -13.25 -5.34 -3.27
C ALA A 393 -12.02 -5.74 -2.44
N TYR A 394 -12.24 -6.49 -1.37
CA TYR A 394 -11.26 -7.07 -0.47
C TYR A 394 -11.84 -8.30 0.23
N GLN A 395 -11.00 -9.18 0.75
CA GLN A 395 -11.41 -10.44 1.36
C GLN A 395 -11.48 -10.38 2.88
N TYR A 396 -10.78 -9.42 3.47
CA TYR A 396 -10.71 -9.25 4.92
C TYR A 396 -10.85 -7.79 5.31
N VAL A 397 -11.44 -7.57 6.48
CA VAL A 397 -11.51 -6.27 7.15
C VAL A 397 -10.86 -6.39 8.51
N ILE A 398 -10.01 -5.43 8.85
CA ILE A 398 -9.52 -5.22 10.22
C ILE A 398 -10.18 -3.96 10.75
N LEU A 399 -11.09 -4.12 11.72
CA LEU A 399 -11.69 -2.99 12.42
C LEU A 399 -10.78 -2.58 13.56
N MET A 400 -10.30 -1.35 13.55
CA MET A 400 -9.48 -0.75 14.60
C MET A 400 -10.34 0.21 15.41
N ARG A 401 -10.50 -0.05 16.73
CA ARG A 401 -11.30 0.78 17.63
C ARG A 401 -10.39 1.63 18.51
N ASN A 402 -10.56 2.95 18.45
CA ASN A 402 -9.80 3.94 19.21
C ASN A 402 -8.29 3.94 18.92
N SER A 403 -7.89 3.64 17.69
CA SER A 403 -6.48 3.83 17.29
C SER A 403 -6.06 5.27 17.50
N ASP A 404 -4.88 5.49 18.05
CA ASP A 404 -4.30 6.82 18.16
C ASP A 404 -3.72 7.27 16.81
N TRP A 405 -3.29 8.51 16.71
CA TRP A 405 -2.67 9.08 15.53
C TRP A 405 -1.20 8.65 15.41
N LEU A 406 -0.67 8.67 14.20
CA LEU A 406 0.77 8.51 13.96
C LEU A 406 1.53 9.67 14.58
N ASN A 407 2.62 9.37 15.31
CA ASN A 407 3.47 10.37 15.95
C ASN A 407 4.41 11.01 14.90
N PRO A 408 4.22 12.28 14.51
CA PRO A 408 5.07 12.92 13.52
C PRO A 408 6.52 13.04 14.00
N LEU A 409 7.47 12.86 13.10
CA LEU A 409 8.85 13.23 13.33
C LEU A 409 9.00 14.76 13.39
N PRO A 410 9.90 15.30 14.23
CA PRO A 410 10.08 16.74 14.34
C PRO A 410 10.70 17.33 13.06
N LYS A 411 10.42 18.61 12.79
CA LYS A 411 10.99 19.34 11.64
C LYS A 411 12.52 19.35 11.61
N THR A 412 13.15 19.18 12.75
CA THR A 412 14.61 19.12 12.92
C THR A 412 15.18 17.72 12.71
N PHE A 413 14.38 16.72 12.37
CA PHE A 413 14.82 15.34 12.13
C PHE A 413 15.76 15.27 10.91
#